data_6dd760203264b2ea4bc82fe45960ff19
#
_entry.id   6dd760203264b2ea4bc82fe45960ff19
#
_cell.length_a   1.000
_cell.length_b   1.000
_cell.length_c   1.000
_cell.angle_alpha   90.00
_cell.angle_beta   90.00
_cell.angle_gamma   90.00
#
_symmetry.space_group_name_H-M   'P 1'
#
loop_
_entity.id
_entity.type
_entity.pdbx_description
1 polymer ?
#
loop_
_entity_poly.entity_id
_entity_poly.type
_entity_poly.pdbx_seq_one_letter_code
_entity_poly.pdbx_strand_id
1 'polypeptide(L)'
;MQIKAMHACLVPHWPKRGVTFCNVLSEAVRPYMTLRTIQNPLRKAAFVPKKRTKDVDYNAKLDTAIQRLHEEGRYRTFIDIERKRGQFPHATWRKSDGSEAPVTVWCGNDYLGMGQHPAVLAAMHEAIDATGAGSGGTRNISGTTVYHKRLEAELADLHRKEAALLFTSAYIANDATLSTLPKLFPGLIIYSDALNHASMIEGVRRNGGAKRIFRHNDVAHLRELLAADDPAAPKVIAFESIYSMDGDFGPIKEICDLADEFGALTYIDEVHAVGMYGPRGAGVAERDGLMGRIDIINGTLAKAYGVMGGYIAASAKMCDAIRSYAPGFIFTTSLPPAVAAGAAASVAFLKTDQTLREQHQTQAKILKLRLKGMGLPIIDHGSHIVPLIVGDPVHTKKLSDMLLSDFGIYVQPINFPTVPRGTERLRFTPSPVHGSGEMDALVGALDGLWSHCALNRAELAG
;
A
#
# COMPACT_ATOMS: atom_id res chain seq x y z
N MET A 1 13.90 -63.86 3.97
CA MET A 1 15.16 -63.70 3.25
C MET A 1 15.40 -62.20 3.19
N GLN A 2 16.07 -61.68 4.15
CA GLN A 2 17.45 -61.19 4.22
C GLN A 2 17.91 -60.52 2.91
N ILE A 3 18.17 -59.22 3.00
CA ILE A 3 19.53 -58.67 2.94
C ILE A 3 19.57 -57.35 3.67
N LYS A 4 20.47 -57.31 4.66
CA LYS A 4 21.02 -56.19 5.42
C LYS A 4 22.14 -55.49 4.65
N ALA A 5 22.42 -54.27 5.12
CA ALA A 5 23.74 -53.61 5.21
C ALA A 5 23.94 -52.52 4.15
N MET A 6 24.26 -51.39 4.59
CA MET A 6 25.41 -50.63 5.02
C MET A 6 25.35 -49.22 4.48
N HIS A 7 25.36 -48.24 5.34
CA HIS A 7 26.20 -47.08 5.12
C HIS A 7 26.44 -46.36 6.46
N ALA A 8 27.60 -46.62 7.00
CA ALA A 8 28.27 -45.78 8.00
C ALA A 8 29.26 -44.89 7.29
N CYS A 9 29.41 -43.69 7.75
CA CYS A 9 30.55 -42.74 7.64
C CYS A 9 30.02 -41.32 7.43
N LEU A 10 30.35 -40.29 8.16
CA LEU A 10 31.43 -39.89 9.01
C LEU A 10 30.94 -38.69 9.87
N VAL A 11 30.96 -38.80 11.15
CA VAL A 11 30.83 -37.69 12.09
C VAL A 11 32.23 -37.40 12.61
N PRO A 12 32.75 -36.15 12.57
CA PRO A 12 33.99 -35.83 13.21
C PRO A 12 33.87 -35.83 14.73
N HIS A 13 34.70 -36.59 15.43
CA HIS A 13 34.82 -36.59 16.87
C HIS A 13 35.34 -35.23 17.38
N TRP A 14 34.61 -34.61 18.27
CA TRP A 14 35.10 -33.60 19.19
C TRP A 14 35.25 -34.20 20.58
N PRO A 15 36.35 -33.90 21.34
CA PRO A 15 36.63 -34.56 22.58
C PRO A 15 35.73 -34.09 23.70
N LYS A 16 35.15 -35.06 24.43
CA LYS A 16 34.44 -34.87 25.67
C LYS A 16 35.38 -34.30 26.74
N ARG A 17 35.29 -33.03 27.07
CA ARG A 17 35.66 -32.54 28.40
C ARG A 17 34.42 -32.20 29.16
N GLY A 18 34.16 -32.92 30.24
CA GLY A 18 33.07 -32.71 31.15
C GLY A 18 33.17 -31.32 31.77
N VAL A 19 32.17 -30.52 31.54
CA VAL A 19 31.83 -29.35 32.33
C VAL A 19 30.37 -29.51 32.72
N THR A 20 30.15 -29.59 34.02
CA THR A 20 28.87 -29.77 34.66
C THR A 20 27.93 -28.60 34.28
N PHE A 21 26.95 -28.90 33.44
CA PHE A 21 25.91 -27.97 33.01
C PHE A 21 24.86 -27.77 34.12
N CYS A 22 25.20 -27.09 35.17
CA CYS A 22 24.21 -26.82 36.20
C CYS A 22 24.23 -25.41 36.81
N ASN A 23 25.08 -24.49 36.39
CA ASN A 23 25.11 -23.15 37.03
C ASN A 23 25.28 -21.96 36.08
N VAL A 24 25.01 -22.11 34.75
CA VAL A 24 25.12 -20.97 33.80
C VAL A 24 23.77 -20.50 33.28
N LEU A 25 22.66 -21.21 33.58
CA LEU A 25 21.32 -20.80 33.10
C LEU A 25 20.57 -19.86 34.07
N SER A 26 21.14 -19.47 35.21
CA SER A 26 20.47 -18.54 36.13
C SER A 26 20.88 -17.07 35.96
N GLU A 27 21.88 -16.76 35.12
CA GLU A 27 22.31 -15.35 34.87
C GLU A 27 22.00 -14.80 33.49
N ALA A 28 21.49 -15.61 32.56
CA ALA A 28 21.22 -15.16 31.18
C ALA A 28 19.76 -14.77 30.91
N VAL A 29 18.85 -14.86 31.88
CA VAL A 29 17.48 -14.37 31.75
C VAL A 29 17.25 -13.30 32.83
N ARG A 30 18.00 -12.23 32.75
CA ARG A 30 17.49 -10.97 33.29
C ARG A 30 16.49 -10.42 32.30
N PRO A 31 15.26 -10.09 32.75
CA PRO A 31 14.31 -9.40 31.87
C PRO A 31 15.02 -8.15 31.32
N TYR A 32 14.92 -7.90 30.04
CA TYR A 32 15.30 -6.62 29.48
C TYR A 32 14.54 -5.56 30.26
N MET A 33 15.25 -4.98 31.21
CA MET A 33 14.77 -3.92 32.06
C MET A 33 14.27 -2.79 31.15
N THR A 34 13.06 -2.37 31.48
CA THR A 34 12.60 -0.99 31.43
C THR A 34 13.62 -0.09 30.73
N LEU A 35 13.26 0.37 29.54
CA LEU A 35 13.84 1.59 28.96
C LEU A 35 13.76 2.69 30.05
N ARG A 36 14.75 2.71 30.94
CA ARG A 36 15.03 3.92 31.69
C ARG A 36 15.30 4.96 30.60
N THR A 37 14.46 5.96 30.56
CA THR A 37 14.71 7.24 29.93
C THR A 37 16.17 7.59 30.21
N ILE A 38 17.05 7.32 29.25
CA ILE A 38 18.36 7.93 29.24
C ILE A 38 18.03 9.40 28.96
N GLN A 39 17.81 10.16 30.00
CA GLN A 39 17.96 11.61 29.96
C GLN A 39 19.44 11.83 29.65
N ASN A 40 19.78 11.72 28.40
CA ASN A 40 21.03 12.19 27.89
C ASN A 40 20.93 13.73 27.90
N PRO A 41 21.67 14.44 28.76
CA PRO A 41 21.82 15.87 28.62
C PRO A 41 22.77 16.07 27.44
N LEU A 42 22.36 15.71 26.23
CA LEU A 42 22.92 16.30 25.04
C LEU A 42 22.59 17.79 25.19
N ARG A 43 23.51 18.55 25.80
CA ARG A 43 23.60 19.96 25.56
C ARG A 43 23.26 20.14 24.10
N LYS A 44 22.15 20.85 23.83
CA LYS A 44 21.84 21.40 22.52
C LYS A 44 23.07 22.26 22.17
N ALA A 45 24.09 21.63 21.62
CA ALA A 45 25.09 22.37 20.88
C ALA A 45 24.28 23.07 19.80
N ALA A 46 24.11 24.36 19.95
CA ALA A 46 23.47 25.18 18.95
C ALA A 46 24.27 24.91 17.66
N PHE A 47 23.64 24.20 16.74
CA PHE A 47 24.18 24.03 15.39
C PHE A 47 24.19 25.44 14.81
N VAL A 48 25.35 26.09 14.85
CA VAL A 48 25.57 27.37 14.19
C VAL A 48 25.85 26.99 12.72
N PRO A 49 24.89 27.19 11.81
CA PRO A 49 25.15 26.90 10.41
C PRO A 49 26.29 27.78 9.93
N LYS A 50 27.30 27.17 9.31
CA LYS A 50 28.39 27.91 8.64
C LYS A 50 27.74 28.90 7.67
N LYS A 51 27.94 30.19 7.87
CA LYS A 51 27.49 31.24 6.95
C LYS A 51 28.12 30.97 5.59
N ARG A 52 27.29 30.53 4.65
CA ARG A 52 27.72 30.38 3.25
C ARG A 52 27.81 31.79 2.67
N THR A 53 28.96 32.12 2.08
CA THR A 53 29.25 33.42 1.45
C THR A 53 28.60 33.57 0.06
N LYS A 54 27.39 33.02 -0.16
CA LYS A 54 26.65 33.12 -1.42
C LYS A 54 25.30 33.81 -1.17
N ASP A 55 24.96 34.75 -2.04
CA ASP A 55 23.78 35.63 -2.01
C ASP A 55 22.40 34.93 -2.04
N VAL A 56 22.35 33.59 -1.94
CA VAL A 56 21.11 32.81 -1.95
C VAL A 56 20.80 32.33 -0.54
N ASP A 57 19.77 32.91 0.08
CA ASP A 57 19.20 32.42 1.33
C ASP A 57 18.25 31.23 1.05
N TYR A 58 18.78 30.03 1.23
CA TYR A 58 17.99 28.80 1.04
C TYR A 58 16.90 28.62 2.10
N ASN A 59 17.11 29.11 3.35
CA ASN A 59 16.11 28.99 4.41
C ASN A 59 14.90 29.87 4.09
N ALA A 60 15.11 31.11 3.69
CA ALA A 60 14.01 31.97 3.27
C ALA A 60 13.19 31.38 2.10
N LYS A 61 13.86 30.69 1.16
CA LYS A 61 13.15 29.98 0.07
C LYS A 61 12.34 28.80 0.57
N LEU A 62 12.86 28.02 1.52
CA LEU A 62 12.16 26.91 2.14
C LEU A 62 10.98 27.40 2.97
N ASP A 63 11.16 28.46 3.76
CA ASP A 63 10.09 29.09 4.54
C ASP A 63 8.95 29.56 3.64
N THR A 64 9.28 30.24 2.53
CA THR A 64 8.30 30.67 1.52
C THR A 64 7.52 29.48 0.94
N ALA A 65 8.23 28.40 0.61
CA ALA A 65 7.59 27.20 0.04
C ALA A 65 6.65 26.50 1.05
N ILE A 66 7.05 26.44 2.33
CA ILE A 66 6.24 25.88 3.41
C ILE A 66 5.02 26.77 3.69
N GLN A 67 5.24 28.07 3.79
CA GLN A 67 4.17 29.06 4.01
C GLN A 67 3.09 28.97 2.93
N ARG A 68 3.49 28.82 1.66
CA ARG A 68 2.55 28.60 0.57
C ARG A 68 1.68 27.35 0.76
N LEU A 69 2.24 26.26 1.28
CA LEU A 69 1.44 25.06 1.58
C LEU A 69 0.40 25.30 2.67
N HIS A 70 0.73 26.13 3.68
CA HIS A 70 -0.24 26.54 4.71
C HIS A 70 -1.35 27.41 4.13
N GLU A 71 -1.00 28.42 3.34
CA GLU A 71 -1.97 29.33 2.69
C GLU A 71 -2.93 28.58 1.74
N GLU A 72 -2.43 27.57 1.03
CA GLU A 72 -3.22 26.72 0.11
C GLU A 72 -3.99 25.60 0.84
N GLY A 73 -3.92 25.47 2.16
CA GLY A 73 -4.53 24.38 2.93
C GLY A 73 -3.95 22.99 2.61
N ARG A 74 -2.77 22.91 2.05
CA ARG A 74 -2.08 21.69 1.58
C ARG A 74 -1.04 21.15 2.55
N TYR A 75 -0.75 21.89 3.61
CA TYR A 75 0.24 21.44 4.59
C TYR A 75 -0.26 20.21 5.32
N ARG A 76 0.53 19.12 5.26
CA ARG A 76 0.20 17.84 5.88
C ARG A 76 0.74 17.76 7.29
N THR A 77 -0.13 17.48 8.24
CA THR A 77 0.27 17.22 9.63
C THR A 77 0.47 15.71 9.82
N PHE A 78 1.64 15.34 10.33
CA PHE A 78 1.96 13.95 10.66
C PHE A 78 1.79 13.78 12.16
N ILE A 79 0.78 13.03 12.59
CA ILE A 79 0.56 12.76 14.00
C ILE A 79 1.31 11.48 14.40
N ASP A 80 1.82 11.45 15.64
CA ASP A 80 2.47 10.27 16.22
C ASP A 80 1.40 9.37 16.85
N ILE A 81 1.18 8.19 16.28
CA ILE A 81 0.21 7.20 16.78
C ILE A 81 0.89 5.91 17.16
N GLU A 82 0.62 5.43 18.38
CA GLU A 82 0.98 4.11 18.84
C GLU A 82 -0.18 3.15 18.65
N ARG A 83 -0.03 2.21 17.70
CA ARG A 83 -0.98 1.11 17.49
C ARG A 83 -0.59 -0.07 18.37
N LYS A 84 -1.52 -0.55 19.19
CA LYS A 84 -1.31 -1.70 20.07
C LYS A 84 -1.95 -2.93 19.47
N ARG A 85 -1.20 -4.04 19.45
CA ARG A 85 -1.70 -5.33 18.98
C ARG A 85 -3.00 -5.70 19.69
N GLY A 86 -4.00 -6.15 18.93
CA GLY A 86 -5.30 -6.55 19.45
C GLY A 86 -6.25 -5.41 19.79
N GLN A 87 -5.86 -4.15 19.58
CA GLN A 87 -6.70 -2.98 19.85
C GLN A 87 -7.15 -2.23 18.57
N PHE A 88 -6.76 -2.72 17.39
CA PHE A 88 -7.20 -2.11 16.14
C PHE A 88 -8.74 -2.10 16.07
N PRO A 89 -9.40 -1.00 15.67
CA PRO A 89 -8.85 0.22 15.04
C PRO A 89 -8.40 1.32 16.02
N HIS A 90 -8.37 1.06 17.34
CA HIS A 90 -7.96 2.03 18.34
C HIS A 90 -6.43 2.16 18.40
N ALA A 91 -5.97 3.37 18.68
CA ALA A 91 -4.57 3.73 18.87
C ALA A 91 -4.43 4.81 19.93
N THR A 92 -3.21 5.07 20.37
CA THR A 92 -2.88 6.21 21.23
C THR A 92 -2.22 7.29 20.39
N TRP A 93 -2.78 8.50 20.38
CA TRP A 93 -2.16 9.67 19.82
C TRP A 93 -1.22 10.31 20.84
N ARG A 94 0.08 10.37 20.50
CA ARG A 94 1.08 11.08 21.30
C ARG A 94 1.20 12.50 20.77
N LYS A 95 0.85 13.48 21.58
CA LYS A 95 0.86 14.88 21.20
C LYS A 95 2.25 15.51 21.39
N SER A 96 2.51 16.60 20.71
CA SER A 96 3.79 17.32 20.75
C SER A 96 4.13 17.90 22.13
N ASP A 97 3.13 18.11 22.98
CA ASP A 97 3.29 18.54 24.37
C ASP A 97 3.61 17.40 25.34
N GLY A 98 3.67 16.15 24.84
CA GLY A 98 3.92 14.93 25.62
C GLY A 98 2.67 14.32 26.22
N SER A 99 1.49 14.89 26.04
CA SER A 99 0.23 14.26 26.45
C SER A 99 -0.22 13.18 25.46
N GLU A 100 -1.06 12.28 25.93
CA GLU A 100 -1.62 11.17 25.14
C GLU A 100 -3.14 11.25 25.10
N ALA A 101 -3.73 10.82 24.00
CA ALA A 101 -5.18 10.71 23.84
C ALA A 101 -5.54 9.46 23.03
N PRO A 102 -6.67 8.80 23.35
CA PRO A 102 -7.18 7.69 22.55
C PRO A 102 -7.71 8.20 21.22
N VAL A 103 -7.48 7.44 20.14
CA VAL A 103 -8.02 7.73 18.82
C VAL A 103 -8.50 6.48 18.12
N THR A 104 -9.55 6.60 17.31
CA THR A 104 -10.02 5.56 16.39
C THR A 104 -9.57 5.91 14.97
N VAL A 105 -8.84 5.01 14.33
CA VAL A 105 -8.22 5.23 13.01
C VAL A 105 -9.20 4.85 11.90
N TRP A 106 -9.64 5.85 11.11
CA TRP A 106 -10.60 5.69 10.01
C TRP A 106 -9.97 5.84 8.60
N CYS A 107 -8.67 6.07 8.51
CA CYS A 107 -7.93 6.23 7.25
C CYS A 107 -6.77 5.23 7.09
N GLY A 108 -6.81 4.13 7.83
CA GLY A 108 -5.78 3.10 7.73
C GLY A 108 -5.84 2.32 6.42
N ASN A 109 -4.67 1.90 5.91
CA ASN A 109 -4.62 1.06 4.72
C ASN A 109 -4.58 -0.44 5.03
N ASP A 110 -4.43 -0.85 6.29
CA ASP A 110 -4.58 -2.24 6.72
C ASP A 110 -6.08 -2.60 6.75
N TYR A 111 -6.67 -2.75 5.57
CA TYR A 111 -8.12 -2.87 5.35
C TYR A 111 -8.75 -4.02 6.12
N LEU A 112 -8.03 -5.12 6.27
CA LEU A 112 -8.52 -6.34 6.89
C LEU A 112 -7.96 -6.60 8.30
N GLY A 113 -7.05 -5.72 8.78
CA GLY A 113 -6.38 -5.90 10.07
C GLY A 113 -5.33 -7.02 10.07
N MET A 114 -4.88 -7.45 8.89
CA MET A 114 -3.91 -8.55 8.75
C MET A 114 -2.56 -8.25 9.39
N GLY A 115 -2.19 -6.98 9.54
CA GLY A 115 -0.95 -6.58 10.23
C GLY A 115 -0.89 -7.00 11.71
N GLN A 116 -2.02 -7.37 12.30
CA GLN A 116 -2.11 -7.89 13.67
C GLN A 116 -2.55 -9.36 13.72
N HIS A 117 -2.77 -9.99 12.59
CA HIS A 117 -3.29 -11.35 12.51
C HIS A 117 -2.29 -12.37 13.08
N PRO A 118 -2.72 -13.33 13.95
CA PRO A 118 -1.81 -14.28 14.59
C PRO A 118 -0.92 -15.07 13.64
N ALA A 119 -1.45 -15.52 12.50
CA ALA A 119 -0.67 -16.27 11.50
C ALA A 119 0.45 -15.43 10.87
N VAL A 120 0.20 -14.14 10.62
CA VAL A 120 1.20 -13.21 10.08
C VAL A 120 2.31 -12.98 11.09
N LEU A 121 1.95 -12.69 12.34
CA LEU A 121 2.92 -12.44 13.41
C LEU A 121 3.76 -13.68 13.73
N ALA A 122 3.14 -14.87 13.76
CA ALA A 122 3.86 -16.12 14.00
C ALA A 122 4.91 -16.38 12.92
N ALA A 123 4.55 -16.23 11.63
CA ALA A 123 5.48 -16.39 10.52
C ALA A 123 6.64 -15.38 10.55
N MET A 124 6.36 -14.12 10.98
CA MET A 124 7.40 -13.11 11.13
C MET A 124 8.37 -13.45 12.26
N HIS A 125 7.87 -13.88 13.43
CA HIS A 125 8.70 -14.30 14.55
C HIS A 125 9.59 -15.49 14.18
N GLU A 126 9.03 -16.54 13.59
CA GLU A 126 9.79 -17.70 13.12
C GLU A 126 10.93 -17.29 12.16
N ALA A 127 10.65 -16.40 11.22
CA ALA A 127 11.65 -15.95 10.27
C ALA A 127 12.75 -15.09 10.93
N ILE A 128 12.41 -14.25 11.92
CA ILE A 128 13.40 -13.48 12.69
C ILE A 128 14.32 -14.42 13.47
N ASP A 129 13.76 -15.40 14.16
CA ASP A 129 14.52 -16.37 14.98
C ASP A 129 15.44 -17.22 14.09
N ALA A 130 15.00 -17.56 12.88
CA ALA A 130 15.76 -18.38 11.94
C ALA A 130 16.84 -17.61 11.17
N THR A 131 16.64 -16.34 10.83
CA THR A 131 17.51 -15.64 9.86
C THR A 131 17.94 -14.24 10.30
N GLY A 132 17.48 -13.75 11.43
CA GLY A 132 17.73 -12.39 11.90
C GLY A 132 16.88 -11.33 11.17
N ALA A 133 17.17 -10.05 11.47
CA ALA A 133 16.30 -8.92 11.10
C ALA A 133 16.47 -8.42 9.66
N GLY A 134 17.64 -8.60 9.06
CA GLY A 134 18.02 -7.92 7.82
C GLY A 134 18.00 -8.81 6.59
N SER A 135 17.89 -8.19 5.41
CA SER A 135 17.92 -8.90 4.12
C SER A 135 19.32 -9.22 3.60
N GLY A 136 20.35 -8.60 4.15
CA GLY A 136 21.75 -8.77 3.74
C GLY A 136 22.18 -8.02 2.48
N GLY A 137 21.26 -7.43 1.71
CA GLY A 137 21.60 -6.65 0.51
C GLY A 137 20.47 -6.53 -0.50
N THR A 138 20.85 -6.16 -1.74
CA THR A 138 19.95 -6.20 -2.89
C THR A 138 19.66 -7.64 -3.31
N ARG A 139 18.62 -7.87 -4.10
CA ARG A 139 18.19 -9.22 -4.52
C ARG A 139 19.31 -10.03 -5.19
N ASN A 140 20.18 -9.41 -5.96
CA ASN A 140 21.29 -10.04 -6.66
C ASN A 140 22.57 -10.14 -5.81
N ILE A 141 22.66 -9.39 -4.70
CA ILE A 141 23.83 -9.45 -3.79
C ILE A 141 23.37 -9.99 -2.44
N SER A 142 23.22 -11.28 -2.31
CA SER A 142 22.79 -12.05 -1.12
C SER A 142 21.41 -11.74 -0.53
N GLY A 143 20.66 -10.77 -1.04
CA GLY A 143 19.33 -10.39 -0.53
C GLY A 143 18.18 -11.26 -1.04
N THR A 144 18.40 -12.28 -1.86
CA THR A 144 17.40 -13.26 -2.23
C THR A 144 17.41 -14.44 -1.27
N THR A 145 16.33 -14.63 -0.51
CA THR A 145 16.17 -15.73 0.45
C THR A 145 15.07 -16.68 0.06
N VAL A 146 14.94 -17.79 0.76
CA VAL A 146 13.83 -18.76 0.59
C VAL A 146 12.46 -18.11 0.79
N TYR A 147 12.36 -17.12 1.69
CA TYR A 147 11.11 -16.39 1.99
C TYR A 147 10.65 -15.55 0.81
N HIS A 148 11.58 -14.90 0.10
CA HIS A 148 11.26 -14.17 -1.14
C HIS A 148 10.72 -15.13 -2.21
N LYS A 149 11.37 -16.27 -2.40
CA LYS A 149 10.96 -17.26 -3.42
C LYS A 149 9.62 -17.88 -3.09
N ARG A 150 9.35 -18.18 -1.80
CA ARG A 150 8.04 -18.67 -1.35
C ARG A 150 6.94 -17.64 -1.61
N LEU A 151 7.17 -16.38 -1.24
CA LEU A 151 6.18 -15.31 -1.47
C LEU A 151 5.95 -15.08 -2.97
N GLU A 152 7.00 -15.04 -3.80
CA GLU A 152 6.87 -14.92 -5.26
C GLU A 152 6.03 -16.09 -5.84
N ALA A 153 6.24 -17.31 -5.36
CA ALA A 153 5.44 -18.47 -5.78
C ALA A 153 3.97 -18.35 -5.33
N GLU A 154 3.71 -17.91 -4.08
CA GLU A 154 2.35 -17.71 -3.59
C GLU A 154 1.59 -16.63 -4.39
N LEU A 155 2.27 -15.56 -4.78
CA LEU A 155 1.69 -14.48 -5.58
C LEU A 155 1.45 -14.90 -7.04
N ALA A 156 2.37 -15.66 -7.63
CA ALA A 156 2.19 -16.22 -8.95
C ALA A 156 0.96 -17.16 -9.00
N ASP A 157 0.83 -18.03 -7.98
CA ASP A 157 -0.32 -18.92 -7.84
C ASP A 157 -1.63 -18.15 -7.60
N LEU A 158 -1.61 -17.11 -6.73
CA LEU A 158 -2.76 -16.25 -6.47
C LEU A 158 -3.33 -15.70 -7.78
N HIS A 159 -2.47 -15.14 -8.63
CA HIS A 159 -2.84 -14.49 -9.89
C HIS A 159 -2.89 -15.43 -11.09
N ARG A 160 -2.63 -16.73 -10.90
CA ARG A 160 -2.54 -17.74 -11.98
C ARG A 160 -1.60 -17.27 -13.10
N LYS A 161 -0.46 -16.69 -12.72
CA LYS A 161 0.62 -16.27 -13.61
C LYS A 161 1.82 -17.20 -13.46
N GLU A 162 2.70 -17.20 -14.47
CA GLU A 162 3.90 -18.05 -14.45
C GLU A 162 4.90 -17.63 -13.38
N ALA A 163 4.96 -16.33 -13.07
CA ALA A 163 5.89 -15.77 -12.09
C ALA A 163 5.34 -14.51 -11.41
N ALA A 164 5.95 -14.19 -10.27
CA ALA A 164 5.83 -12.88 -9.65
C ALA A 164 7.23 -12.36 -9.26
N LEU A 165 7.35 -11.05 -9.14
CA LEU A 165 8.58 -10.36 -8.77
C LEU A 165 8.30 -9.36 -7.67
N LEU A 166 9.01 -9.47 -6.52
CA LEU A 166 8.82 -8.64 -5.35
C LEU A 166 9.61 -7.33 -5.43
N PHE A 167 8.99 -6.26 -4.97
CA PHE A 167 9.59 -4.93 -4.79
C PHE A 167 9.37 -4.44 -3.35
N THR A 168 10.09 -3.39 -2.94
CA THR A 168 9.95 -2.79 -1.61
C THR A 168 8.59 -2.13 -1.38
N SER A 169 7.91 -1.73 -2.44
CA SER A 169 6.54 -1.21 -2.43
C SER A 169 5.89 -1.33 -3.81
N ALA A 170 4.56 -1.26 -3.87
CA ALA A 170 3.83 -1.18 -5.15
C ALA A 170 4.16 0.11 -5.92
N TYR A 171 4.52 1.19 -5.21
CA TYR A 171 5.02 2.41 -5.85
C TYR A 171 6.25 2.11 -6.70
N ILE A 172 7.24 1.43 -6.11
CA ILE A 172 8.47 1.04 -6.82
C ILE A 172 8.19 -0.01 -7.90
N ALA A 173 7.24 -0.92 -7.68
CA ALA A 173 6.85 -1.90 -8.70
C ALA A 173 6.27 -1.22 -9.95
N ASN A 174 5.36 -0.25 -9.79
CA ASN A 174 4.82 0.56 -10.87
C ASN A 174 5.92 1.37 -11.59
N ASP A 175 6.67 2.17 -10.81
CA ASP A 175 7.73 3.05 -11.36
C ASP A 175 8.80 2.25 -12.10
N ALA A 176 9.30 1.19 -11.49
CA ALA A 176 10.36 0.36 -12.08
C ALA A 176 9.88 -0.39 -13.32
N THR A 177 8.66 -0.95 -13.30
CA THR A 177 8.14 -1.71 -14.44
C THR A 177 7.82 -0.80 -15.61
N LEU A 178 6.98 0.21 -15.42
CA LEU A 178 6.55 1.11 -16.50
C LEU A 178 7.72 1.90 -17.11
N SER A 179 8.73 2.30 -16.30
CA SER A 179 9.91 2.96 -16.84
C SER A 179 10.88 2.00 -17.57
N THR A 180 10.75 0.70 -17.37
CA THR A 180 11.63 -0.29 -18.01
C THR A 180 11.04 -0.84 -19.32
N LEU A 181 9.71 -0.95 -19.45
CA LEU A 181 9.07 -1.50 -20.64
C LEU A 181 9.54 -0.88 -21.96
N PRO A 182 9.72 0.45 -22.10
CA PRO A 182 10.22 1.04 -23.35
C PRO A 182 11.67 0.68 -23.70
N LYS A 183 12.45 0.25 -22.73
CA LYS A 183 13.81 -0.29 -22.97
C LYS A 183 13.76 -1.71 -23.54
N LEU A 184 12.73 -2.47 -23.14
CA LEU A 184 12.51 -3.84 -23.58
C LEU A 184 11.80 -3.90 -24.94
N PHE A 185 10.95 -2.91 -25.23
CA PHE A 185 10.17 -2.80 -26.45
C PHE A 185 10.44 -1.44 -27.13
N PRO A 186 11.47 -1.34 -27.97
CA PRO A 186 11.76 -0.09 -28.69
C PRO A 186 10.55 0.41 -29.47
N GLY A 187 10.23 1.69 -29.33
CA GLY A 187 9.03 2.30 -29.96
C GLY A 187 7.73 2.09 -29.19
N LEU A 188 7.76 1.50 -27.97
CA LEU A 188 6.57 1.29 -27.15
C LEU A 188 5.81 2.59 -26.89
N ILE A 189 4.50 2.54 -27.08
CA ILE A 189 3.57 3.61 -26.71
C ILE A 189 2.79 3.16 -25.47
N ILE A 190 2.81 3.99 -24.41
CA ILE A 190 2.06 3.73 -23.18
C ILE A 190 0.77 4.56 -23.18
N TYR A 191 -0.37 3.89 -23.18
CA TYR A 191 -1.70 4.50 -23.00
C TYR A 191 -2.05 4.46 -21.53
N SER A 192 -2.16 5.63 -20.88
CA SER A 192 -2.35 5.74 -19.43
C SER A 192 -3.65 6.45 -19.13
N ASP A 193 -4.45 5.91 -18.22
CA ASP A 193 -5.62 6.61 -17.69
C ASP A 193 -5.23 7.91 -16.99
N ALA A 194 -6.05 8.95 -17.15
CA ALA A 194 -5.78 10.30 -16.64
C ALA A 194 -5.73 10.35 -15.09
N LEU A 195 -6.41 9.43 -14.39
CA LEU A 195 -6.45 9.36 -12.94
C LEU A 195 -5.58 8.25 -12.33
N ASN A 196 -4.70 7.64 -13.14
CA ASN A 196 -3.75 6.66 -12.61
C ASN A 196 -2.94 7.22 -11.44
N HIS A 197 -2.59 6.35 -10.51
CA HIS A 197 -1.79 6.67 -9.33
C HIS A 197 -0.44 7.32 -9.70
N ALA A 198 0.03 8.22 -8.83
CA ALA A 198 1.28 8.96 -9.03
C ALA A 198 2.49 8.06 -9.39
N SER A 199 2.57 6.85 -8.85
CA SER A 199 3.64 5.89 -9.15
C SER A 199 3.62 5.42 -10.60
N MET A 200 2.44 5.24 -11.19
CA MET A 200 2.28 4.91 -12.60
C MET A 200 2.66 6.11 -13.47
N ILE A 201 2.18 7.30 -13.11
CA ILE A 201 2.50 8.55 -13.79
C ILE A 201 4.01 8.78 -13.82
N GLU A 202 4.72 8.59 -12.70
CA GLU A 202 6.16 8.77 -12.62
C GLU A 202 6.91 7.71 -13.44
N GLY A 203 6.48 6.45 -13.40
CA GLY A 203 7.03 5.38 -14.25
C GLY A 203 6.90 5.69 -15.74
N VAL A 204 5.72 6.17 -16.16
CA VAL A 204 5.45 6.59 -17.54
C VAL A 204 6.27 7.82 -17.95
N ARG A 205 6.47 8.78 -17.03
CA ARG A 205 7.26 10.00 -17.30
C ARG A 205 8.76 9.74 -17.40
N ARG A 206 9.29 8.88 -16.53
CA ARG A 206 10.74 8.65 -16.37
C ARG A 206 11.41 8.06 -17.59
N ASN A 207 10.69 7.33 -18.43
CA ASN A 207 11.28 6.64 -19.58
C ASN A 207 11.51 7.55 -20.79
N GLY A 208 10.88 8.73 -20.84
CA GLY A 208 10.95 9.64 -22.00
C GLY A 208 10.30 9.11 -23.29
N GLY A 209 9.64 7.93 -23.24
CA GLY A 209 8.98 7.29 -24.39
C GLY A 209 7.65 7.92 -24.77
N ALA A 210 7.08 7.43 -25.87
CA ALA A 210 5.77 7.85 -26.32
C ALA A 210 4.68 7.48 -25.34
N LYS A 211 3.80 8.42 -25.05
CA LYS A 211 2.65 8.21 -24.16
C LYS A 211 1.41 8.90 -24.68
N ARG A 212 0.26 8.31 -24.38
CA ARG A 212 -1.07 8.85 -24.63
C ARG A 212 -1.86 8.81 -23.33
N ILE A 213 -2.43 9.94 -22.96
CA ILE A 213 -3.28 10.00 -21.75
C ILE A 213 -4.72 10.01 -22.24
N PHE A 214 -5.46 8.95 -21.91
CA PHE A 214 -6.89 8.91 -22.21
C PHE A 214 -7.71 9.44 -21.04
N ARG A 215 -8.88 10.00 -21.36
CA ARG A 215 -9.82 10.48 -20.35
C ARG A 215 -10.22 9.31 -19.43
N HIS A 216 -10.38 9.62 -18.16
CA HIS A 216 -10.64 8.63 -17.13
C HIS A 216 -11.82 7.71 -17.48
N ASN A 217 -11.56 6.41 -17.49
CA ASN A 217 -12.50 5.34 -17.84
C ASN A 217 -13.21 5.49 -19.20
N ASP A 218 -12.71 6.38 -20.08
CA ASP A 218 -13.30 6.64 -21.40
C ASP A 218 -12.71 5.68 -22.45
N VAL A 219 -13.41 4.57 -22.64
CA VAL A 219 -13.05 3.50 -23.60
C VAL A 219 -13.09 4.01 -25.05
N ALA A 220 -14.02 4.93 -25.38
CA ALA A 220 -14.14 5.49 -26.72
C ALA A 220 -12.91 6.36 -27.04
N HIS A 221 -12.49 7.23 -26.14
CA HIS A 221 -11.28 8.03 -26.30
C HIS A 221 -10.01 7.16 -26.35
N LEU A 222 -9.94 6.09 -25.56
CA LEU A 222 -8.83 5.13 -25.64
C LEU A 222 -8.76 4.49 -27.02
N ARG A 223 -9.90 4.10 -27.60
CA ARG A 223 -9.99 3.55 -28.95
C ARG A 223 -9.50 4.55 -30.00
N GLU A 224 -9.92 5.81 -29.91
CA GLU A 224 -9.47 6.88 -30.82
C GLU A 224 -7.94 7.02 -30.81
N LEU A 225 -7.34 7.02 -29.62
CA LEU A 225 -5.88 7.13 -29.46
C LEU A 225 -5.14 5.90 -30.02
N LEU A 226 -5.65 4.69 -29.75
CA LEU A 226 -5.07 3.44 -30.28
C LEU A 226 -5.11 3.38 -31.81
N ALA A 227 -6.22 3.82 -32.42
CA ALA A 227 -6.42 3.83 -33.84
C ALA A 227 -5.58 4.89 -34.58
N ALA A 228 -5.17 5.96 -33.88
CA ALA A 228 -4.37 7.05 -34.44
C ALA A 228 -2.87 6.73 -34.55
N ASP A 229 -2.38 5.75 -33.77
CA ASP A 229 -0.97 5.38 -33.75
C ASP A 229 -0.68 4.21 -34.73
N ASP A 230 0.61 4.06 -35.10
CA ASP A 230 1.07 2.98 -35.98
C ASP A 230 0.61 1.60 -35.46
N PRO A 231 -0.12 0.82 -36.29
CA PRO A 231 -0.54 -0.53 -35.90
C PRO A 231 0.62 -1.45 -35.55
N ALA A 232 1.80 -1.27 -36.15
CA ALA A 232 2.99 -2.08 -35.90
C ALA A 232 3.75 -1.68 -34.61
N ALA A 233 3.48 -0.50 -34.04
CA ALA A 233 4.13 -0.08 -32.82
C ALA A 233 3.71 -0.97 -31.62
N PRO A 234 4.64 -1.41 -30.76
CA PRO A 234 4.27 -2.07 -29.53
C PRO A 234 3.50 -1.12 -28.61
N LYS A 235 2.48 -1.63 -27.93
CA LYS A 235 1.55 -0.86 -27.13
C LYS A 235 1.36 -1.49 -25.75
N VAL A 236 1.13 -0.66 -24.72
CA VAL A 236 0.65 -1.10 -23.42
C VAL A 236 -0.42 -0.14 -22.90
N ILE A 237 -1.52 -0.70 -22.40
CA ILE A 237 -2.60 0.07 -21.76
C ILE A 237 -2.43 -0.10 -20.23
N ALA A 238 -2.22 1.02 -19.54
CA ALA A 238 -1.98 1.07 -18.09
C ALA A 238 -3.16 1.76 -17.39
N PHE A 239 -3.79 1.05 -16.44
CA PHE A 239 -4.99 1.48 -15.74
C PHE A 239 -5.12 0.83 -14.37
N GLU A 240 -6.02 1.33 -13.50
CA GLU A 240 -6.31 0.74 -12.19
C GLU A 240 -7.62 -0.05 -12.22
N SER A 241 -7.70 -1.08 -11.40
CA SER A 241 -8.95 -1.83 -11.22
C SER A 241 -9.94 -1.09 -10.32
N ILE A 242 -9.41 -0.41 -9.28
CA ILE A 242 -10.15 0.48 -8.38
C ILE A 242 -9.32 1.73 -8.16
N TYR A 243 -9.88 2.88 -8.53
CA TYR A 243 -9.22 4.17 -8.34
C TYR A 243 -9.35 4.65 -6.90
N SER A 244 -8.21 4.97 -6.31
CA SER A 244 -8.06 5.13 -4.85
C SER A 244 -8.85 6.27 -4.23
N MET A 245 -9.19 7.31 -5.01
CA MET A 245 -9.79 8.54 -4.50
C MET A 245 -11.30 8.58 -4.67
N ASP A 246 -11.81 8.04 -5.77
CA ASP A 246 -13.24 8.03 -6.10
C ASP A 246 -13.88 6.67 -5.79
N GLY A 247 -13.10 5.60 -5.81
CA GLY A 247 -13.56 4.25 -5.53
C GLY A 247 -14.34 3.61 -6.68
N ASP A 248 -14.21 4.15 -7.88
CA ASP A 248 -14.80 3.59 -9.09
C ASP A 248 -13.95 2.45 -9.66
N PHE A 249 -14.60 1.61 -10.46
CA PHE A 249 -13.97 0.48 -11.12
C PHE A 249 -13.52 0.85 -12.53
N GLY A 250 -12.32 0.41 -12.89
CA GLY A 250 -11.85 0.46 -14.28
C GLY A 250 -12.68 -0.46 -15.17
N PRO A 251 -12.94 -0.09 -16.44
CA PRO A 251 -13.67 -0.92 -17.42
C PRO A 251 -12.77 -2.02 -17.99
N ILE A 252 -12.41 -3.01 -17.12
CA ILE A 252 -11.38 -4.02 -17.43
C ILE A 252 -11.71 -4.80 -18.68
N LYS A 253 -12.97 -5.23 -18.84
CA LYS A 253 -13.39 -6.04 -19.98
C LYS A 253 -13.19 -5.28 -21.29
N GLU A 254 -13.68 -4.06 -21.33
CA GLU A 254 -13.63 -3.20 -22.52
C GLU A 254 -12.19 -2.83 -22.88
N ILE A 255 -11.34 -2.58 -21.87
CA ILE A 255 -9.90 -2.34 -22.09
C ILE A 255 -9.21 -3.60 -22.64
N CYS A 256 -9.53 -4.79 -22.10
CA CYS A 256 -9.01 -6.04 -22.65
C CYS A 256 -9.49 -6.27 -24.10
N ASP A 257 -10.75 -5.94 -24.43
CA ASP A 257 -11.27 -6.06 -25.79
C ASP A 257 -10.49 -5.16 -26.76
N LEU A 258 -10.16 -3.93 -26.35
CA LEU A 258 -9.29 -3.04 -27.13
C LEU A 258 -7.85 -3.54 -27.21
N ALA A 259 -7.33 -4.09 -26.11
CA ALA A 259 -5.98 -4.66 -26.11
C ALA A 259 -5.85 -5.80 -27.14
N ASP A 260 -6.83 -6.69 -27.19
CA ASP A 260 -6.87 -7.79 -28.16
C ASP A 260 -7.00 -7.25 -29.60
N GLU A 261 -7.86 -6.24 -29.83
CA GLU A 261 -8.10 -5.65 -31.15
C GLU A 261 -6.86 -4.93 -31.72
N PHE A 262 -6.13 -4.20 -30.87
CA PHE A 262 -4.99 -3.38 -31.27
C PHE A 262 -3.62 -4.00 -30.97
N GLY A 263 -3.56 -5.24 -30.48
CA GLY A 263 -2.32 -5.95 -30.16
C GLY A 263 -1.53 -5.29 -29.03
N ALA A 264 -2.22 -4.75 -28.03
CA ALA A 264 -1.62 -4.08 -26.89
C ALA A 264 -1.46 -5.04 -25.68
N LEU A 265 -0.41 -4.83 -24.90
CA LEU A 265 -0.30 -5.44 -23.56
C LEU A 265 -1.21 -4.71 -22.58
N THR A 266 -1.72 -5.44 -21.60
CA THR A 266 -2.51 -4.90 -20.48
C THR A 266 -1.66 -4.82 -19.20
N TYR A 267 -1.63 -3.64 -18.58
CA TYR A 267 -1.00 -3.39 -17.28
C TYR A 267 -2.07 -2.89 -16.31
N ILE A 268 -2.45 -3.72 -15.33
CA ILE A 268 -3.45 -3.36 -14.33
C ILE A 268 -2.82 -3.13 -12.96
N ASP A 269 -3.19 -2.05 -12.28
CA ASP A 269 -2.90 -1.84 -10.87
C ASP A 269 -4.09 -2.32 -10.03
N GLU A 270 -3.88 -3.41 -9.29
CA GLU A 270 -4.85 -4.02 -8.37
C GLU A 270 -4.58 -3.67 -6.90
N VAL A 271 -3.78 -2.64 -6.64
CA VAL A 271 -3.30 -2.26 -5.29
C VAL A 271 -4.43 -2.05 -4.29
N HIS A 272 -5.60 -1.55 -4.71
CA HIS A 272 -6.78 -1.38 -3.88
C HIS A 272 -7.73 -2.58 -3.87
N ALA A 273 -7.43 -3.62 -4.64
CA ALA A 273 -8.33 -4.74 -4.84
C ALA A 273 -7.77 -6.10 -4.39
N VAL A 274 -6.44 -6.31 -4.43
CA VAL A 274 -5.82 -7.55 -3.94
C VAL A 274 -6.09 -7.75 -2.45
N GLY A 275 -6.43 -8.97 -2.07
CA GLY A 275 -6.92 -9.33 -0.73
C GLY A 275 -8.40 -9.02 -0.50
N MET A 276 -9.03 -8.19 -1.35
CA MET A 276 -10.36 -7.60 -1.13
C MET A 276 -11.45 -8.13 -2.07
N TYR A 277 -11.09 -8.51 -3.29
CA TYR A 277 -12.02 -8.93 -4.34
C TYR A 277 -11.60 -10.25 -4.96
N GLY A 278 -12.59 -10.95 -5.51
CA GLY A 278 -12.41 -12.26 -6.11
C GLY A 278 -12.45 -13.43 -5.11
N PRO A 279 -12.73 -14.64 -5.57
CA PRO A 279 -12.86 -15.82 -4.72
C PRO A 279 -11.62 -16.12 -3.88
N ARG A 280 -10.42 -15.88 -4.45
CA ARG A 280 -9.14 -16.07 -3.76
C ARG A 280 -8.51 -14.76 -3.26
N GLY A 281 -9.16 -13.61 -3.52
CA GLY A 281 -8.62 -12.30 -3.19
C GLY A 281 -7.57 -11.81 -4.18
N ALA A 282 -7.61 -12.27 -5.43
CA ALA A 282 -6.64 -11.85 -6.44
C ALA A 282 -6.99 -10.52 -7.13
N GLY A 283 -8.13 -9.90 -6.76
CA GLY A 283 -8.51 -8.59 -7.26
C GLY A 283 -9.78 -8.58 -8.10
N VAL A 284 -10.05 -7.44 -8.73
CA VAL A 284 -11.24 -7.24 -9.56
C VAL A 284 -11.18 -8.07 -10.84
N ALA A 285 -10.00 -8.20 -11.45
CA ALA A 285 -9.83 -9.07 -12.62
C ALA A 285 -10.19 -10.54 -12.32
N GLU A 286 -9.95 -11.03 -11.10
CA GLU A 286 -10.42 -12.35 -10.66
C GLU A 286 -11.93 -12.36 -10.47
N ARG A 287 -12.50 -11.36 -9.79
CA ARG A 287 -13.95 -11.23 -9.57
C ARG A 287 -14.72 -11.32 -10.88
N ASP A 288 -14.21 -10.68 -11.92
CA ASP A 288 -14.88 -10.53 -13.21
C ASP A 288 -14.49 -11.65 -14.22
N GLY A 289 -13.64 -12.61 -13.81
CA GLY A 289 -13.22 -13.72 -14.65
C GLY A 289 -12.23 -13.34 -15.76
N LEU A 290 -11.57 -12.19 -15.65
CA LEU A 290 -10.71 -11.57 -16.67
C LEU A 290 -9.21 -11.76 -16.44
N MET A 291 -8.82 -12.47 -15.37
CA MET A 291 -7.41 -12.65 -14.95
C MET A 291 -6.51 -13.15 -16.09
N GLY A 292 -7.04 -14.05 -16.94
CA GLY A 292 -6.29 -14.61 -18.08
C GLY A 292 -5.98 -13.61 -19.18
N ARG A 293 -6.70 -12.48 -19.24
CA ARG A 293 -6.55 -11.43 -20.26
C ARG A 293 -5.61 -10.29 -19.85
N ILE A 294 -5.11 -10.34 -18.62
CA ILE A 294 -4.17 -9.34 -18.12
C ILE A 294 -2.74 -9.85 -18.27
N ASP A 295 -1.85 -9.06 -18.88
CA ASP A 295 -0.45 -9.45 -19.06
C ASP A 295 0.39 -9.17 -17.83
N ILE A 296 0.23 -8.01 -17.21
CA ILE A 296 1.01 -7.57 -16.04
C ILE A 296 0.05 -7.05 -14.97
N ILE A 297 0.09 -7.65 -13.79
CA ILE A 297 -0.68 -7.24 -12.62
C ILE A 297 0.28 -6.63 -11.61
N ASN A 298 0.02 -5.40 -11.18
CA ASN A 298 0.70 -4.78 -10.03
C ASN A 298 -0.16 -4.95 -8.77
N GLY A 299 0.46 -5.32 -7.67
CA GLY A 299 -0.22 -5.48 -6.39
C GLY A 299 0.62 -4.99 -5.20
N THR A 300 -0.03 -4.86 -4.04
CA THR A 300 0.61 -4.42 -2.81
C THR A 300 0.45 -5.43 -1.68
N LEU A 301 1.45 -5.50 -0.83
CA LEU A 301 1.41 -6.24 0.44
C LEU A 301 1.11 -5.31 1.64
N ALA A 302 1.02 -3.98 1.39
CA ALA A 302 0.94 -2.97 2.43
C ALA A 302 -0.50 -2.48 2.72
N LYS A 303 -1.51 -3.08 2.08
CA LYS A 303 -2.92 -2.74 2.32
C LYS A 303 -3.65 -3.95 2.91
N ALA A 304 -4.51 -4.62 2.18
CA ALA A 304 -5.29 -5.74 2.71
C ALA A 304 -4.43 -6.85 3.35
N TYR A 305 -3.23 -7.08 2.85
CA TYR A 305 -2.31 -8.05 3.43
C TYR A 305 -1.60 -7.55 4.70
N GLY A 306 -1.70 -6.27 5.05
CA GLY A 306 -1.29 -5.70 6.34
C GLY A 306 0.21 -5.64 6.63
N VAL A 307 1.09 -5.89 5.65
CA VAL A 307 2.54 -5.96 5.85
C VAL A 307 3.26 -4.81 5.13
N MET A 308 4.26 -5.10 4.35
CA MET A 308 4.99 -4.15 3.51
C MET A 308 5.46 -4.84 2.23
N GLY A 309 5.50 -4.07 1.14
CA GLY A 309 6.00 -4.53 -0.13
C GLY A 309 5.03 -4.30 -1.28
N GLY A 310 5.50 -4.58 -2.48
CA GLY A 310 4.73 -4.61 -3.70
C GLY A 310 5.26 -5.69 -4.61
N TYR A 311 4.56 -5.95 -5.70
CA TYR A 311 4.95 -6.97 -6.64
C TYR A 311 4.32 -6.73 -8.01
N ILE A 312 4.91 -7.36 -9.02
CA ILE A 312 4.21 -7.64 -10.27
C ILE A 312 4.00 -9.15 -10.40
N ALA A 313 2.92 -9.56 -11.08
CA ALA A 313 2.67 -10.93 -11.51
C ALA A 313 2.44 -10.95 -13.02
N ALA A 314 3.18 -11.79 -13.76
CA ALA A 314 3.20 -11.80 -15.21
C ALA A 314 3.77 -13.13 -15.74
N SER A 315 4.06 -13.17 -17.06
CA SER A 315 4.82 -14.29 -17.61
C SER A 315 6.24 -14.37 -17.01
N ALA A 316 6.80 -15.56 -16.98
CA ALA A 316 8.16 -15.78 -16.47
C ALA A 316 9.20 -14.93 -17.20
N LYS A 317 9.06 -14.77 -18.51
CA LYS A 317 9.93 -13.93 -19.35
C LYS A 317 9.82 -12.45 -18.98
N MET A 318 8.60 -11.95 -18.75
CA MET A 318 8.38 -10.57 -18.35
C MET A 318 9.02 -10.28 -16.99
N CYS A 319 8.76 -11.12 -15.98
CA CYS A 319 9.37 -10.99 -14.65
C CYS A 319 10.89 -11.06 -14.71
N ASP A 320 11.46 -11.95 -15.52
CA ASP A 320 12.93 -12.07 -15.68
C ASP A 320 13.55 -10.85 -16.37
N ALA A 321 12.90 -10.34 -17.40
CA ALA A 321 13.34 -9.13 -18.09
C ALA A 321 13.29 -7.90 -17.15
N ILE A 322 12.18 -7.68 -16.44
CA ILE A 322 12.07 -6.59 -15.47
C ILE A 322 13.12 -6.73 -14.35
N ARG A 323 13.30 -7.92 -13.80
CA ARG A 323 14.33 -8.21 -12.79
C ARG A 323 15.72 -7.82 -13.26
N SER A 324 16.02 -8.02 -14.54
CA SER A 324 17.35 -7.83 -15.13
C SER A 324 17.62 -6.41 -15.60
N TYR A 325 16.59 -5.63 -15.94
CA TYR A 325 16.72 -4.31 -16.54
C TYR A 325 16.26 -3.15 -15.65
N ALA A 326 15.43 -3.40 -14.64
CA ALA A 326 14.83 -2.33 -13.83
C ALA A 326 15.79 -1.85 -12.73
N PRO A 327 16.29 -0.61 -12.77
CA PRO A 327 17.19 -0.09 -11.74
C PRO A 327 16.55 -0.06 -10.35
N GLY A 328 15.24 0.22 -10.28
CA GLY A 328 14.46 0.22 -9.03
C GLY A 328 14.34 -1.16 -8.37
N PHE A 329 14.63 -2.24 -9.10
CA PHE A 329 14.76 -3.58 -8.56
C PHE A 329 16.21 -3.93 -8.25
N ILE A 330 17.13 -3.68 -9.19
CA ILE A 330 18.52 -4.14 -9.10
C ILE A 330 19.27 -3.45 -7.96
N PHE A 331 19.09 -2.13 -7.80
CA PHE A 331 19.90 -1.29 -6.91
C PHE A 331 19.20 -0.94 -5.59
N THR A 332 18.10 -1.60 -5.25
CA THR A 332 17.41 -1.40 -3.97
C THR A 332 17.62 -2.59 -3.05
N THR A 333 17.74 -2.34 -1.75
CA THR A 333 17.79 -3.40 -0.72
C THR A 333 16.47 -4.19 -0.76
N SER A 334 16.54 -5.51 -0.63
CA SER A 334 15.36 -6.36 -0.64
C SER A 334 14.56 -6.26 0.68
N LEU A 335 13.33 -6.75 0.67
CA LEU A 335 12.51 -6.87 1.88
C LEU A 335 13.22 -7.74 2.93
N PRO A 336 13.13 -7.43 4.23
CA PRO A 336 13.57 -8.33 5.28
C PRO A 336 12.86 -9.70 5.17
N PRO A 337 13.56 -10.81 5.47
CA PRO A 337 12.97 -12.16 5.43
C PRO A 337 11.69 -12.29 6.24
N ALA A 338 11.64 -11.68 7.45
CA ALA A 338 10.46 -11.67 8.28
C ALA A 338 9.24 -11.01 7.62
N VAL A 339 9.47 -9.90 6.92
CA VAL A 339 8.40 -9.20 6.17
C VAL A 339 7.90 -10.08 5.03
N ALA A 340 8.78 -10.74 4.30
CA ALA A 340 8.40 -11.66 3.23
C ALA A 340 7.65 -12.90 3.76
N ALA A 341 8.05 -13.44 4.92
CA ALA A 341 7.37 -14.54 5.59
C ALA A 341 5.95 -14.16 6.04
N GLY A 342 5.81 -13.01 6.71
CA GLY A 342 4.51 -12.50 7.13
C GLY A 342 3.58 -12.24 5.96
N ALA A 343 4.10 -11.67 4.87
CA ALA A 343 3.34 -11.43 3.65
C ALA A 343 2.87 -12.75 3.01
N ALA A 344 3.74 -13.78 2.94
CA ALA A 344 3.36 -15.08 2.42
C ALA A 344 2.25 -15.73 3.27
N ALA A 345 2.35 -15.65 4.59
CA ALA A 345 1.31 -16.15 5.50
C ALA A 345 -0.03 -15.40 5.32
N SER A 346 0.02 -14.08 5.13
CA SER A 346 -1.17 -13.27 4.88
C SER A 346 -1.84 -13.62 3.55
N VAL A 347 -1.06 -13.76 2.48
CA VAL A 347 -1.56 -14.16 1.16
C VAL A 347 -2.18 -15.55 1.22
N ALA A 348 -1.48 -16.53 1.81
CA ALA A 348 -1.97 -17.90 1.95
C ALA A 348 -3.28 -17.97 2.75
N PHE A 349 -3.39 -17.22 3.85
CA PHE A 349 -4.60 -17.13 4.65
C PHE A 349 -5.77 -16.56 3.84
N LEU A 350 -5.60 -15.38 3.25
CA LEU A 350 -6.66 -14.70 2.51
C LEU A 350 -7.04 -15.41 1.18
N LYS A 351 -6.21 -16.30 0.65
CA LYS A 351 -6.59 -17.16 -0.48
C LYS A 351 -7.70 -18.13 -0.15
N THR A 352 -7.82 -18.55 1.10
CA THR A 352 -8.74 -19.59 1.55
C THR A 352 -9.86 -19.07 2.44
N ASP A 353 -9.62 -18.01 3.22
CA ASP A 353 -10.61 -17.41 4.11
C ASP A 353 -11.21 -16.15 3.47
N GLN A 354 -12.55 -16.12 3.42
CA GLN A 354 -13.31 -14.99 2.88
C GLN A 354 -13.98 -14.15 3.98
N THR A 355 -13.95 -14.62 5.21
CA THR A 355 -14.71 -14.02 6.34
C THR A 355 -14.35 -12.55 6.54
N LEU A 356 -13.04 -12.22 6.57
CA LEU A 356 -12.62 -10.83 6.75
C LEU A 356 -13.03 -9.93 5.58
N ARG A 357 -13.00 -10.45 4.34
CA ARG A 357 -13.44 -9.70 3.16
C ARG A 357 -14.94 -9.41 3.21
N GLU A 358 -15.76 -10.41 3.53
CA GLU A 358 -17.21 -10.26 3.64
C GLU A 358 -17.59 -9.29 4.76
N GLN A 359 -16.97 -9.40 5.93
CA GLN A 359 -17.14 -8.45 7.03
C GLN A 359 -16.75 -7.04 6.62
N HIS A 360 -15.61 -6.86 5.96
CA HIS A 360 -15.15 -5.57 5.48
C HIS A 360 -16.14 -4.93 4.48
N GLN A 361 -16.60 -5.68 3.47
CA GLN A 361 -17.59 -5.19 2.50
C GLN A 361 -18.91 -4.80 3.19
N THR A 362 -19.31 -5.58 4.18
CA THR A 362 -20.49 -5.29 5.00
C THR A 362 -20.32 -3.97 5.76
N GLN A 363 -19.18 -3.74 6.42
CA GLN A 363 -18.93 -2.50 7.16
C GLN A 363 -18.87 -1.28 6.22
N ALA A 364 -18.23 -1.43 5.05
CA ALA A 364 -18.22 -0.36 4.05
C ALA A 364 -19.62 0.01 3.56
N LYS A 365 -20.45 -1.00 3.30
CA LYS A 365 -21.86 -0.79 2.91
C LYS A 365 -22.68 -0.12 4.00
N ILE A 366 -22.53 -0.56 5.26
CA ILE A 366 -23.24 0.03 6.42
C ILE A 366 -22.85 1.51 6.56
N LEU A 367 -21.54 1.84 6.53
CA LEU A 367 -21.11 3.22 6.63
C LEU A 367 -21.68 4.10 5.52
N LYS A 368 -21.63 3.65 4.26
CA LYS A 368 -22.24 4.36 3.13
C LYS A 368 -23.72 4.61 3.32
N LEU A 369 -24.48 3.60 3.72
CA LEU A 369 -25.93 3.72 3.95
C LEU A 369 -26.22 4.74 5.06
N ARG A 370 -25.47 4.74 6.15
CA ARG A 370 -25.64 5.69 7.26
C ARG A 370 -25.35 7.12 6.82
N LEU A 371 -24.22 7.35 6.13
CA LEU A 371 -23.84 8.68 5.65
C LEU A 371 -24.85 9.23 4.61
N LYS A 372 -25.32 8.38 3.69
CA LYS A 372 -26.39 8.74 2.75
C LYS A 372 -27.71 9.08 3.47
N GLY A 373 -28.06 8.29 4.49
CA GLY A 373 -29.29 8.52 5.29
C GLY A 373 -29.31 9.87 6.00
N MET A 374 -28.12 10.45 6.26
CA MET A 374 -27.95 11.80 6.81
C MET A 374 -27.88 12.89 5.73
N GLY A 375 -27.99 12.55 4.46
CA GLY A 375 -27.84 13.47 3.34
C GLY A 375 -26.42 13.98 3.16
N LEU A 376 -25.39 13.24 3.66
CA LEU A 376 -23.98 13.63 3.47
C LEU A 376 -23.54 13.27 2.05
N PRO A 377 -22.77 14.15 1.38
CA PRO A 377 -22.36 13.98 -0.03
C PRO A 377 -21.23 12.95 -0.17
N ILE A 378 -21.60 11.67 -0.20
CA ILE A 378 -20.65 10.59 -0.49
C ILE A 378 -20.71 10.17 -1.95
N ILE A 379 -19.55 9.83 -2.50
CA ILE A 379 -19.48 9.13 -3.79
C ILE A 379 -19.62 7.62 -3.52
N ASP A 380 -20.45 6.93 -4.29
CA ASP A 380 -20.64 5.50 -4.15
C ASP A 380 -20.67 4.79 -5.51
N HIS A 381 -19.53 4.30 -5.92
CA HIS A 381 -19.34 3.48 -7.12
C HIS A 381 -19.35 1.97 -6.82
N GLY A 382 -19.90 1.57 -5.67
CA GLY A 382 -20.04 0.16 -5.29
C GLY A 382 -18.79 -0.51 -4.73
N SER A 383 -17.63 0.17 -4.68
CA SER A 383 -16.42 -0.37 -4.05
C SER A 383 -16.42 -0.16 -2.53
N HIS A 384 -15.36 -0.63 -1.87
CA HIS A 384 -15.19 -0.45 -0.42
C HIS A 384 -14.71 0.95 -0.01
N ILE A 385 -14.30 1.78 -0.95
CA ILE A 385 -13.85 3.16 -0.68
C ILE A 385 -15.06 4.03 -0.31
N VAL A 386 -14.93 4.85 0.73
CA VAL A 386 -16.00 5.73 1.21
C VAL A 386 -15.52 7.19 1.20
N PRO A 387 -15.60 7.89 0.06
CA PRO A 387 -15.22 9.29 -0.05
C PRO A 387 -16.40 10.17 0.36
N LEU A 388 -16.18 11.07 1.31
CA LEU A 388 -17.10 12.11 1.75
C LEU A 388 -16.63 13.45 1.20
N ILE A 389 -17.32 14.02 0.24
CA ILE A 389 -16.93 15.25 -0.45
C ILE A 389 -17.16 16.45 0.46
N VAL A 390 -16.18 17.33 0.57
CA VAL A 390 -16.24 18.60 1.29
C VAL A 390 -16.13 19.79 0.32
N GLY A 391 -15.35 19.63 -0.75
CA GLY A 391 -15.24 20.59 -1.86
C GLY A 391 -14.40 21.84 -1.58
N ASP A 392 -13.76 21.94 -0.41
CA ASP A 392 -12.90 23.05 -0.03
C ASP A 392 -11.72 22.55 0.83
N PRO A 393 -10.46 22.94 0.54
CA PRO A 393 -9.30 22.42 1.24
C PRO A 393 -9.20 22.87 2.70
N VAL A 394 -9.64 24.08 3.02
CA VAL A 394 -9.59 24.64 4.37
C VAL A 394 -10.68 23.97 5.24
N HIS A 395 -11.88 23.83 4.72
CA HIS A 395 -12.97 23.13 5.41
C HIS A 395 -12.63 21.66 5.62
N THR A 396 -12.07 20.98 4.61
CA THR A 396 -11.66 19.57 4.72
C THR A 396 -10.62 19.37 5.82
N LYS A 397 -9.61 20.27 5.88
CA LYS A 397 -8.61 20.27 6.95
C LYS A 397 -9.24 20.54 8.31
N LYS A 398 -10.11 21.54 8.41
CA LYS A 398 -10.80 21.90 9.66
C LYS A 398 -11.65 20.75 10.18
N LEU A 399 -12.43 20.09 9.33
CA LEU A 399 -13.23 18.92 9.71
C LEU A 399 -12.35 17.79 10.23
N SER A 400 -11.24 17.49 9.54
CA SER A 400 -10.30 16.46 9.96
C SER A 400 -9.68 16.78 11.32
N ASP A 401 -9.29 18.04 11.56
CA ASP A 401 -8.71 18.48 12.83
C ASP A 401 -9.72 18.39 13.98
N MET A 402 -10.97 18.82 13.78
CA MET A 402 -12.02 18.74 14.79
C MET A 402 -12.44 17.30 15.07
N LEU A 403 -12.52 16.43 14.07
CA LEU A 403 -12.74 14.99 14.27
C LEU A 403 -11.67 14.39 15.18
N LEU A 404 -10.41 14.78 14.98
CA LEU A 404 -9.30 14.32 15.79
C LEU A 404 -9.29 14.90 17.20
N SER A 405 -9.44 16.24 17.32
CA SER A 405 -9.29 16.93 18.62
C SER A 405 -10.47 16.72 19.56
N ASP A 406 -11.69 16.75 19.04
CA ASP A 406 -12.92 16.82 19.83
C ASP A 406 -13.57 15.42 20.00
N PHE A 407 -13.36 14.53 19.02
CA PHE A 407 -14.00 13.21 19.00
C PHE A 407 -13.01 12.04 19.03
N GLY A 408 -11.69 12.27 18.96
CA GLY A 408 -10.71 11.19 18.88
C GLY A 408 -10.83 10.34 17.60
N ILE A 409 -11.32 10.91 16.51
CA ILE A 409 -11.51 10.24 15.22
C ILE A 409 -10.42 10.70 14.26
N TYR A 410 -9.53 9.77 13.89
CA TYR A 410 -8.41 10.07 13.01
C TYR A 410 -8.73 9.73 11.56
N VAL A 411 -8.88 10.76 10.73
CA VAL A 411 -9.01 10.68 9.29
C VAL A 411 -8.20 11.81 8.64
N GLN A 412 -7.46 11.53 7.55
CA GLN A 412 -6.67 12.52 6.85
C GLN A 412 -7.50 13.28 5.81
N PRO A 413 -7.32 14.60 5.68
CA PRO A 413 -7.91 15.35 4.57
C PRO A 413 -7.21 15.00 3.27
N ILE A 414 -7.97 14.87 2.20
CA ILE A 414 -7.45 14.63 0.86
C ILE A 414 -7.72 15.87 0.01
N ASN A 415 -6.65 16.63 -0.26
CA ASN A 415 -6.67 17.90 -0.95
C ASN A 415 -5.83 17.83 -2.24
N PHE A 416 -5.91 18.88 -3.07
CA PHE A 416 -5.03 19.05 -4.21
C PHE A 416 -3.54 18.91 -3.79
N PRO A 417 -2.66 18.26 -4.57
CA PRO A 417 -2.88 17.73 -5.92
C PRO A 417 -3.38 16.28 -5.99
N THR A 418 -3.74 15.67 -4.85
CA THR A 418 -4.20 14.27 -4.81
C THR A 418 -5.56 14.11 -5.49
N VAL A 419 -6.42 15.13 -5.35
CA VAL A 419 -7.71 15.25 -6.03
C VAL A 419 -7.80 16.63 -6.69
N PRO A 420 -8.64 16.84 -7.72
CA PRO A 420 -8.89 18.15 -8.30
C PRO A 420 -9.45 19.15 -7.26
N ARG A 421 -9.18 20.46 -7.45
CA ARG A 421 -9.75 21.53 -6.64
C ARG A 421 -11.28 21.52 -6.76
N GLY A 422 -11.97 21.75 -5.64
CA GLY A 422 -13.42 21.67 -5.55
C GLY A 422 -13.95 20.23 -5.31
N THR A 423 -13.07 19.25 -5.20
CA THR A 423 -13.41 17.86 -4.92
C THR A 423 -12.66 17.29 -3.70
N GLU A 424 -12.19 18.19 -2.85
CA GLU A 424 -11.53 17.84 -1.59
C GLU A 424 -12.46 17.01 -0.71
N ARG A 425 -11.91 16.03 0.00
CA ARG A 425 -12.71 15.03 0.68
C ARG A 425 -12.05 14.44 1.92
N LEU A 426 -12.87 13.83 2.75
CA LEU A 426 -12.43 12.83 3.73
C LEU A 426 -12.67 11.43 3.14
N ARG A 427 -11.67 10.56 3.19
CA ARG A 427 -11.80 9.19 2.70
C ARG A 427 -11.75 8.22 3.88
N PHE A 428 -12.88 7.59 4.18
CA PHE A 428 -12.97 6.61 5.23
C PHE A 428 -12.65 5.21 4.71
N THR A 429 -11.96 4.44 5.54
CA THR A 429 -11.59 3.05 5.28
C THR A 429 -12.06 2.18 6.44
N PRO A 430 -13.36 1.85 6.52
CA PRO A 430 -13.86 0.93 7.52
C PRO A 430 -13.15 -0.42 7.40
N SER A 431 -12.98 -1.11 8.52
CA SER A 431 -12.36 -2.43 8.57
C SER A 431 -13.31 -3.43 9.25
N PRO A 432 -13.05 -4.74 9.21
CA PRO A 432 -13.88 -5.74 9.89
C PRO A 432 -14.11 -5.48 11.37
N VAL A 433 -13.18 -4.77 12.01
CA VAL A 433 -13.21 -4.51 13.47
C VAL A 433 -13.78 -3.14 13.86
N HIS A 434 -14.24 -2.33 12.90
CA HIS A 434 -15.07 -1.17 13.21
C HIS A 434 -16.50 -1.64 13.49
N GLY A 435 -16.84 -1.76 14.77
CA GLY A 435 -18.16 -2.20 15.21
C GLY A 435 -19.23 -1.09 15.16
N SER A 436 -20.41 -1.39 15.70
CA SER A 436 -21.52 -0.42 15.76
C SER A 436 -21.17 0.82 16.57
N GLY A 437 -20.41 0.67 17.66
CA GLY A 437 -20.01 1.79 18.52
C GLY A 437 -19.11 2.80 17.78
N GLU A 438 -18.10 2.33 17.05
CA GLU A 438 -17.24 3.18 16.24
C GLU A 438 -18.03 3.85 15.10
N MET A 439 -18.97 3.12 14.47
CA MET A 439 -19.85 3.65 13.44
C MET A 439 -20.76 4.75 13.99
N ASP A 440 -21.38 4.53 15.15
CA ASP A 440 -22.26 5.51 15.80
C ASP A 440 -21.48 6.77 16.19
N ALA A 441 -20.29 6.61 16.76
CA ALA A 441 -19.41 7.72 17.12
C ALA A 441 -19.01 8.57 15.90
N LEU A 442 -18.59 7.92 14.80
CA LEU A 442 -18.24 8.63 13.56
C LEU A 442 -19.42 9.38 12.95
N VAL A 443 -20.56 8.69 12.84
CA VAL A 443 -21.78 9.25 12.22
C VAL A 443 -22.29 10.44 13.05
N GLY A 444 -22.35 10.31 14.39
CA GLY A 444 -22.75 11.40 15.29
C GLY A 444 -21.81 12.59 15.25
N ALA A 445 -20.50 12.36 15.22
CA ALA A 445 -19.50 13.43 15.09
C ALA A 445 -19.64 14.19 13.75
N LEU A 446 -19.81 13.46 12.64
CA LEU A 446 -20.00 14.07 11.33
C LEU A 446 -21.28 14.88 11.25
N ASP A 447 -22.41 14.40 11.82
CA ASP A 447 -23.67 15.12 11.84
C ASP A 447 -23.56 16.47 12.53
N GLY A 448 -22.98 16.47 13.73
CA GLY A 448 -22.73 17.70 14.50
C GLY A 448 -21.79 18.67 13.79
N LEU A 449 -20.67 18.17 13.30
CA LEU A 449 -19.64 19.01 12.64
C LEU A 449 -20.11 19.55 11.28
N TRP A 450 -20.87 18.77 10.51
CA TRP A 450 -21.39 19.20 9.22
C TRP A 450 -22.33 20.38 9.35
N SER A 451 -23.21 20.33 10.33
CA SER A 451 -24.12 21.43 10.66
C SER A 451 -23.38 22.65 11.22
N HIS A 452 -22.38 22.43 12.09
CA HIS A 452 -21.55 23.49 12.69
C HIS A 452 -20.70 24.24 11.66
N CYS A 453 -20.18 23.55 10.65
CA CYS A 453 -19.36 24.16 9.59
C CYS A 453 -20.23 24.79 8.47
N ALA A 454 -21.55 24.79 8.58
CA ALA A 454 -22.50 25.32 7.58
C ALA A 454 -22.28 24.73 6.18
N LEU A 455 -21.96 23.44 6.10
CA LEU A 455 -21.73 22.75 4.84
C LEU A 455 -23.07 22.26 4.25
N ASN A 456 -23.26 22.42 2.95
CA ASN A 456 -24.42 21.94 2.24
C ASN A 456 -24.48 20.40 2.18
N ARG A 457 -25.62 19.82 2.51
CA ARG A 457 -25.82 18.37 2.46
C ARG A 457 -26.26 17.85 1.09
N ALA A 458 -26.85 18.68 0.25
CA ALA A 458 -27.50 18.26 -1.00
C ALA A 458 -26.78 18.69 -2.30
N GLU A 459 -26.01 19.76 -2.30
CA GLU A 459 -25.47 20.37 -3.54
C GLU A 459 -24.13 19.78 -4.01
N LEU A 460 -23.49 18.94 -3.19
CA LEU A 460 -22.17 18.38 -3.50
C LEU A 460 -22.22 16.92 -4.00
N ALA A 461 -23.40 16.34 -4.13
CA ALA A 461 -23.59 14.92 -4.49
C ALA A 461 -23.85 14.68 -5.98
N GLY A 462 -23.55 15.67 -6.84
CA GLY A 462 -23.75 15.59 -8.29
C GLY A 462 -22.62 14.88 -9.04
#